data_1231399950506bdca6c7d498ddb2e1bd
#
_entry.id   1231399950506bdca6c7d498ddb2e1bd
#
_cell.length_a   1.000
_cell.length_b   1.000
_cell.length_c   1.000
_cell.angle_alpha   90.00
_cell.angle_beta   90.00
_cell.angle_gamma   90.00
#
_symmetry.space_group_name_H-M   'P 1'
#
loop_
_entity.id
_entity.type
_entity.pdbx_description
1 polymer ?
#
loop_
_entity_poly.entity_id
_entity_poly.type
_entity_poly.pdbx_seq_one_letter_code
_entity_poly.pdbx_strand_id
1 'polypeptide(L)'
;GKGKLVKDPCKSCHGSGTIAVKKTLEANVPAGIDDDQGFRLSGMGNAGTNGGPAGDVIVAVTVRPSEVFQRDENNIYVVFPITYSQDVLGDTITVPSIDGKVEVNVPEGTQSGTTFRLRGKGVQYVNGRGRGDMYVKCEVEIPKKLSRAQREALKKFEGTLKEDNYEKRKGF
;
A
#
# COMPACT_ATOMS: atom_id res chain seq x y z
N GLY A 1 43.47 30.56 -20.39
CA GLY A 1 42.80 30.73 -21.67
C GLY A 1 42.83 29.47 -22.51
N LYS A 2 41.69 29.06 -23.09
CA LYS A 2 41.59 27.81 -23.91
C LYS A 2 41.98 28.02 -25.38
N GLY A 3 42.64 29.12 -25.75
CA GLY A 3 43.29 29.37 -27.04
C GLY A 3 42.46 29.22 -28.35
N LYS A 4 41.12 29.11 -28.26
CA LYS A 4 40.25 29.02 -29.44
C LYS A 4 39.37 30.25 -29.53
N LEU A 5 39.58 31.03 -30.54
CA LEU A 5 38.72 32.18 -30.88
C LEU A 5 37.64 31.68 -31.87
N VAL A 6 36.39 31.74 -31.45
CA VAL A 6 35.23 31.43 -32.34
C VAL A 6 34.93 32.70 -33.13
N LYS A 7 35.29 32.74 -34.40
CA LYS A 7 35.06 33.90 -35.27
C LYS A 7 33.61 34.12 -35.59
N ASP A 8 32.82 33.05 -35.76
CA ASP A 8 31.38 33.08 -36.02
C ASP A 8 30.65 32.19 -35.00
N PRO A 9 30.13 32.74 -33.89
CA PRO A 9 29.39 31.98 -32.91
C PRO A 9 28.07 31.47 -33.48
N CYS A 10 27.77 30.22 -33.27
CA CYS A 10 26.48 29.60 -33.66
C CYS A 10 25.30 30.39 -33.07
N LYS A 11 24.32 30.73 -33.89
CA LYS A 11 23.12 31.52 -33.48
C LYS A 11 22.28 30.80 -32.39
N SER A 12 22.36 29.46 -32.29
CA SER A 12 21.58 28.67 -31.34
C SER A 12 22.29 28.43 -30.00
N CYS A 13 23.63 28.28 -30.00
CA CYS A 13 24.38 27.98 -28.77
C CYS A 13 25.31 29.10 -28.32
N HIS A 14 25.45 30.21 -29.13
CA HIS A 14 26.30 31.36 -28.84
C HIS A 14 27.75 30.98 -28.42
N GLY A 15 28.25 29.87 -28.96
CA GLY A 15 29.62 29.42 -28.68
C GLY A 15 29.72 28.43 -27.50
N SER A 16 28.64 28.12 -26.81
CA SER A 16 28.64 27.17 -25.69
C SER A 16 28.79 25.67 -26.11
N GLY A 17 28.49 25.39 -27.40
CA GLY A 17 28.51 24.03 -27.94
C GLY A 17 27.31 23.17 -27.58
N THR A 18 26.40 23.66 -26.73
CA THR A 18 25.20 22.96 -26.26
C THR A 18 23.97 23.84 -26.38
N ILE A 19 22.81 23.25 -26.62
CA ILE A 19 21.50 23.92 -26.61
C ILE A 19 20.57 23.15 -25.66
N ALA A 20 19.72 23.92 -24.97
CA ALA A 20 18.67 23.31 -24.12
C ALA A 20 17.50 22.82 -25.00
N VAL A 21 17.18 21.55 -24.97
CA VAL A 21 16.06 20.96 -25.69
C VAL A 21 15.13 20.31 -24.69
N LYS A 22 13.83 20.60 -24.77
CA LYS A 22 12.82 19.94 -23.97
C LYS A 22 12.59 18.54 -24.55
N LYS A 23 12.82 17.50 -23.74
CA LYS A 23 12.63 16.09 -24.11
C LYS A 23 11.65 15.44 -23.13
N THR A 24 10.67 14.72 -23.64
CA THR A 24 9.78 13.88 -22.84
C THR A 24 10.43 12.51 -22.69
N LEU A 25 10.54 12.03 -21.48
CA LEU A 25 11.06 10.70 -21.15
C LEU A 25 9.93 9.83 -20.62
N GLU A 26 9.86 8.61 -21.10
CA GLU A 26 9.01 7.58 -20.53
C GLU A 26 9.80 6.80 -19.47
N ALA A 27 9.18 6.60 -18.31
CA ALA A 27 9.78 5.89 -17.20
C ALA A 27 8.85 4.77 -16.73
N ASN A 28 9.33 3.55 -16.76
CA ASN A 28 8.62 2.42 -16.18
C ASN A 28 8.93 2.36 -14.69
N VAL A 29 7.93 2.67 -13.86
CA VAL A 29 8.04 2.61 -12.40
C VAL A 29 8.04 1.14 -11.97
N PRO A 30 9.08 0.67 -11.25
CA PRO A 30 9.10 -0.71 -10.77
C PRO A 30 7.94 -0.99 -9.81
N ALA A 31 7.25 -2.12 -10.02
CA ALA A 31 6.20 -2.55 -9.10
C ALA A 31 6.79 -2.82 -7.71
N GLY A 32 6.10 -2.34 -6.67
CA GLY A 32 6.53 -2.51 -5.29
C GLY A 32 7.44 -1.41 -4.76
N ILE A 33 7.84 -0.43 -5.59
CA ILE A 33 8.65 0.70 -5.13
C ILE A 33 8.02 1.36 -3.90
N ASP A 34 8.84 1.80 -2.96
CA ASP A 34 8.38 2.44 -1.73
C ASP A 34 8.60 3.96 -1.76
N ASP A 35 8.05 4.62 -0.75
CA ASP A 35 8.26 6.05 -0.56
C ASP A 35 9.75 6.36 -0.39
N ASP A 36 10.18 7.54 -0.83
CA ASP A 36 11.57 8.00 -0.84
C ASP A 36 12.56 7.09 -1.60
N GLN A 37 12.09 6.08 -2.32
CA GLN A 37 12.92 5.31 -3.23
C GLN A 37 13.03 5.99 -4.59
N GLY A 38 14.09 5.65 -5.32
CA GLY A 38 14.31 6.15 -6.67
C GLY A 38 14.88 5.08 -7.58
N PHE A 39 14.74 5.33 -8.88
CA PHE A 39 15.37 4.49 -9.90
C PHE A 39 16.07 5.36 -10.95
N ARG A 40 17.01 4.75 -11.66
CA ARG A 40 17.87 5.42 -12.61
C ARG A 40 17.46 5.09 -14.04
N LEU A 41 17.34 6.14 -14.87
CA LEU A 41 17.23 6.02 -16.32
C LEU A 41 18.59 6.29 -16.93
N SER A 42 19.32 5.23 -17.27
CA SER A 42 20.68 5.32 -17.78
C SER A 42 20.75 5.96 -19.16
N GLY A 43 21.69 6.88 -19.35
CA GLY A 43 21.93 7.56 -20.63
C GLY A 43 20.84 8.55 -21.07
N MET A 44 19.85 8.81 -20.20
CA MET A 44 18.72 9.72 -20.51
C MET A 44 18.93 11.16 -20.02
N GLY A 45 20.06 11.43 -19.39
CA GLY A 45 20.42 12.76 -18.87
C GLY A 45 20.98 13.68 -19.94
N ASN A 46 21.69 14.71 -19.50
CA ASN A 46 22.31 15.69 -20.37
C ASN A 46 23.43 15.06 -21.22
N ALA A 47 23.62 15.59 -22.42
CA ALA A 47 24.73 15.18 -23.26
C ALA A 47 26.07 15.37 -22.55
N GLY A 48 26.99 14.44 -22.72
CA GLY A 48 28.35 14.53 -22.20
C GLY A 48 29.14 15.66 -22.88
N THR A 49 30.15 16.17 -22.20
CA THR A 49 31.08 17.15 -22.73
C THR A 49 32.14 16.47 -23.60
N ASN A 50 32.60 17.15 -24.66
CA ASN A 50 33.66 16.68 -25.55
C ASN A 50 33.44 15.28 -26.18
N GLY A 51 32.19 14.95 -26.52
CA GLY A 51 31.85 13.65 -27.12
C GLY A 51 31.74 12.50 -26.09
N GLY A 52 31.72 12.80 -24.81
CA GLY A 52 31.50 11.81 -23.75
C GLY A 52 30.04 11.26 -23.76
N PRO A 53 29.78 10.15 -23.07
CA PRO A 53 28.45 9.57 -22.97
C PRO A 53 27.48 10.53 -22.25
N ALA A 54 26.18 10.41 -22.54
CA ALA A 54 25.13 11.11 -21.81
C ALA A 54 25.08 10.66 -20.35
N GLY A 55 24.71 11.59 -19.47
CA GLY A 55 24.48 11.26 -18.06
C GLY A 55 23.19 10.49 -17.83
N ASP A 56 22.88 10.19 -16.59
CA ASP A 56 21.68 9.49 -16.17
C ASP A 56 20.65 10.47 -15.59
N VAL A 57 19.38 10.07 -15.59
CA VAL A 57 18.32 10.74 -14.86
C VAL A 57 17.95 9.90 -13.65
N ILE A 58 17.93 10.51 -12.48
CA ILE A 58 17.43 9.87 -11.25
C ILE A 58 15.98 10.33 -11.06
N VAL A 59 15.08 9.35 -10.95
CA VAL A 59 13.66 9.57 -10.68
C VAL A 59 13.40 9.25 -9.22
N ALA A 60 13.07 10.26 -8.42
CA ALA A 60 12.60 10.08 -7.05
C ALA A 60 11.10 9.81 -7.05
N VAL A 61 10.65 8.86 -6.23
CA VAL A 61 9.25 8.44 -6.13
C VAL A 61 8.69 8.84 -4.78
N THR A 62 7.51 9.42 -4.78
CA THR A 62 6.71 9.66 -3.58
C THR A 62 5.41 8.87 -3.68
N VAL A 63 5.15 8.03 -2.69
CA VAL A 63 3.97 7.17 -2.62
C VAL A 63 2.91 7.83 -1.73
N ARG A 64 1.72 8.06 -2.25
CA ARG A 64 0.61 8.59 -1.45
C ARG A 64 0.11 7.54 -0.48
N PRO A 65 -0.11 7.89 0.81
CA PRO A 65 -0.71 6.99 1.78
C PRO A 65 -2.12 6.60 1.34
N SER A 66 -2.52 5.36 1.63
CA SER A 66 -3.87 4.86 1.40
C SER A 66 -4.75 5.13 2.62
N GLU A 67 -6.03 5.44 2.40
CA GLU A 67 -7.02 5.57 3.48
C GLU A 67 -7.44 4.21 4.07
N VAL A 68 -7.24 3.13 3.33
CA VAL A 68 -7.70 1.78 3.67
C VAL A 68 -6.56 0.89 4.13
N PHE A 69 -5.41 1.01 3.46
CA PHE A 69 -4.26 0.14 3.70
C PHE A 69 -3.13 0.87 4.38
N GLN A 70 -2.59 0.26 5.40
CA GLN A 70 -1.31 0.65 5.98
C GLN A 70 -0.23 -0.27 5.43
N ARG A 71 0.82 0.31 4.84
CA ARG A 71 1.96 -0.42 4.32
C ARG A 71 3.10 -0.42 5.34
N ASP A 72 3.74 -1.57 5.51
CA ASP A 72 4.97 -1.74 6.26
C ASP A 72 5.91 -2.62 5.41
N GLU A 73 6.92 -2.01 4.81
CA GLU A 73 7.77 -2.61 3.79
C GLU A 73 6.96 -3.25 2.64
N ASN A 74 6.92 -4.58 2.56
CA ASN A 74 6.15 -5.32 1.56
C ASN A 74 4.86 -5.92 2.12
N ASN A 75 4.57 -5.72 3.40
CA ASN A 75 3.34 -6.17 4.01
C ASN A 75 2.26 -5.07 3.99
N ILE A 76 1.01 -5.52 3.98
CA ILE A 76 -0.16 -4.65 4.00
C ILE A 76 -1.01 -5.00 5.21
N TYR A 77 -1.47 -3.97 5.90
CA TYR A 77 -2.36 -4.08 7.05
C TYR A 77 -3.68 -3.39 6.74
N VAL A 78 -4.77 -4.02 7.11
CA VAL A 78 -6.12 -3.44 7.02
C VAL A 78 -6.91 -3.78 8.27
N VAL A 79 -7.63 -2.81 8.79
CA VAL A 79 -8.63 -3.02 9.84
C VAL A 79 -9.97 -3.17 9.15
N PHE A 80 -10.62 -4.30 9.33
CA PHE A 80 -11.90 -4.62 8.70
C PHE A 80 -13.00 -4.76 9.74
N PRO A 81 -14.05 -3.92 9.65
CA PRO A 81 -15.18 -4.00 10.58
C PRO A 81 -16.03 -5.24 10.27
N ILE A 82 -16.35 -6.00 11.31
CA ILE A 82 -17.25 -7.16 11.24
C ILE A 82 -18.33 -7.05 12.30
N THR A 83 -19.41 -7.76 12.11
CA THR A 83 -20.51 -7.79 13.08
C THR A 83 -20.22 -8.78 14.21
N TYR A 84 -20.85 -8.55 15.37
CA TYR A 84 -20.79 -9.48 16.49
C TYR A 84 -21.22 -10.91 16.10
N SER A 85 -22.27 -11.03 15.27
CA SER A 85 -22.77 -12.34 14.81
C SER A 85 -21.75 -13.06 13.92
N GLN A 86 -21.01 -12.34 13.09
CA GLN A 86 -19.94 -12.94 12.26
C GLN A 86 -18.78 -13.46 13.09
N ASP A 87 -18.41 -12.75 14.18
CA ASP A 87 -17.38 -13.25 15.10
C ASP A 87 -17.85 -14.49 15.90
N VAL A 88 -19.10 -14.47 16.37
CA VAL A 88 -19.62 -15.55 17.22
C VAL A 88 -19.94 -16.80 16.44
N LEU A 89 -20.57 -16.69 15.28
CA LEU A 89 -21.04 -17.83 14.49
C LEU A 89 -20.04 -18.29 13.42
N GLY A 90 -19.03 -17.49 13.18
CA GLY A 90 -18.15 -17.63 12.02
C GLY A 90 -18.83 -17.18 10.73
N ASP A 91 -18.04 -16.73 9.77
CA ASP A 91 -18.51 -16.30 8.46
C ASP A 91 -17.36 -16.26 7.45
N THR A 92 -17.70 -16.19 6.16
CA THR A 92 -16.74 -15.86 5.11
C THR A 92 -16.94 -14.41 4.69
N ILE A 93 -16.00 -13.56 5.06
CA ILE A 93 -16.04 -12.13 4.76
C ILE A 93 -15.26 -11.80 3.49
N THR A 94 -15.72 -10.79 2.76
CA THR A 94 -15.03 -10.29 1.57
C THR A 94 -14.30 -8.99 1.91
N VAL A 95 -12.98 -9.03 1.88
CA VAL A 95 -12.10 -7.92 2.27
C VAL A 95 -11.45 -7.31 1.02
N PRO A 96 -11.29 -5.98 0.93
CA PRO A 96 -10.52 -5.36 -0.14
C PRO A 96 -9.05 -5.75 -0.03
N SER A 97 -8.39 -5.99 -1.16
CA SER A 97 -6.96 -6.19 -1.28
C SER A 97 -6.39 -5.31 -2.39
N ILE A 98 -5.07 -5.25 -2.52
CA ILE A 98 -4.42 -4.47 -3.61
C ILE A 98 -4.71 -5.04 -5.00
N ASP A 99 -5.09 -6.31 -5.12
CA ASP A 99 -5.44 -6.95 -6.40
C ASP A 99 -6.95 -7.07 -6.62
N GLY A 100 -7.76 -6.46 -5.76
CA GLY A 100 -9.22 -6.58 -5.80
C GLY A 100 -9.79 -7.09 -4.49
N LYS A 101 -10.79 -7.97 -4.53
CA LYS A 101 -11.43 -8.52 -3.35
C LYS A 101 -10.91 -9.93 -3.05
N VAL A 102 -10.79 -10.27 -1.77
CA VAL A 102 -10.35 -11.57 -1.28
C VAL A 102 -11.30 -12.06 -0.20
N GLU A 103 -11.60 -13.35 -0.20
CA GLU A 103 -12.40 -13.99 0.84
C GLU A 103 -11.51 -14.42 2.01
N VAL A 104 -11.99 -14.15 3.22
CA VAL A 104 -11.35 -14.53 4.48
C VAL A 104 -12.36 -15.31 5.30
N ASN A 105 -12.01 -16.54 5.65
CA ASN A 105 -12.82 -17.35 6.55
C ASN A 105 -12.55 -16.94 8.00
N VAL A 106 -13.59 -16.46 8.68
CA VAL A 106 -13.58 -16.11 10.11
C VAL A 106 -14.15 -17.30 10.87
N PRO A 107 -13.35 -18.01 11.67
CA PRO A 107 -13.85 -19.13 12.47
C PRO A 107 -14.84 -18.69 13.54
N GLU A 108 -15.74 -19.59 13.93
CA GLU A 108 -16.63 -19.40 15.07
C GLU A 108 -15.86 -19.08 16.36
N GLY A 109 -16.35 -18.11 17.12
CA GLY A 109 -15.72 -17.70 18.38
C GLY A 109 -14.48 -16.81 18.21
N THR A 110 -14.23 -16.30 17.01
CA THR A 110 -13.13 -15.33 16.76
C THR A 110 -13.30 -14.13 17.67
N GLN A 111 -12.20 -13.71 18.31
CA GLN A 111 -12.20 -12.55 19.21
C GLN A 111 -11.91 -11.27 18.44
N SER A 112 -12.59 -10.17 18.80
CA SER A 112 -12.32 -8.86 18.23
C SER A 112 -10.84 -8.48 18.39
N GLY A 113 -10.23 -7.98 17.31
CA GLY A 113 -8.80 -7.69 17.25
C GLY A 113 -7.95 -8.84 16.71
N THR A 114 -8.56 -10.02 16.42
CA THR A 114 -7.86 -11.12 15.77
C THR A 114 -7.36 -10.72 14.39
N THR A 115 -6.13 -11.09 14.06
CA THR A 115 -5.50 -10.77 12.78
C THR A 115 -5.29 -12.02 11.95
N PHE A 116 -5.84 -12.02 10.75
CA PHE A 116 -5.69 -13.08 9.75
C PHE A 116 -4.58 -12.73 8.76
N ARG A 117 -3.66 -13.65 8.53
CA ARG A 117 -2.57 -13.50 7.57
C ARG A 117 -2.93 -14.13 6.23
N LEU A 118 -2.93 -13.34 5.18
CA LEU A 118 -3.12 -13.76 3.80
C LEU A 118 -1.78 -13.76 3.08
N ARG A 119 -1.22 -14.95 2.89
CA ARG A 119 0.12 -15.12 2.31
C ARG A 119 0.17 -14.65 0.85
N GLY A 120 1.22 -13.92 0.51
CA GLY A 120 1.46 -13.43 -0.86
C GLY A 120 0.46 -12.39 -1.37
N LYS A 121 -0.35 -11.78 -0.48
CA LYS A 121 -1.33 -10.74 -0.82
C LYS A 121 -0.84 -9.32 -0.51
N GLY A 122 0.42 -9.18 -0.14
CA GLY A 122 1.09 -7.89 0.07
C GLY A 122 1.67 -7.29 -1.22
N VAL A 123 2.58 -6.34 -1.06
CA VAL A 123 3.28 -5.63 -2.13
C VAL A 123 4.35 -6.54 -2.75
N GLN A 124 4.56 -6.40 -4.05
CA GLN A 124 5.62 -7.09 -4.77
C GLN A 124 7.01 -6.61 -4.33
N TYR A 125 7.99 -7.51 -4.30
CA TYR A 125 9.38 -7.13 -4.08
C TYR A 125 9.96 -6.45 -5.32
N VAL A 126 10.59 -5.28 -5.17
CA VAL A 126 11.16 -4.51 -6.29
C VAL A 126 12.24 -5.27 -7.03
N ASN A 127 13.14 -5.93 -6.29
CA ASN A 127 14.31 -6.62 -6.84
C ASN A 127 14.23 -8.14 -6.68
N GLY A 128 13.06 -8.69 -6.41
CA GLY A 128 12.89 -10.10 -6.10
C GLY A 128 11.68 -10.73 -6.78
N ARG A 129 11.56 -12.04 -6.60
CA ARG A 129 10.36 -12.79 -6.96
C ARG A 129 9.47 -12.96 -5.73
N GLY A 130 8.17 -12.74 -5.90
CA GLY A 130 7.20 -12.91 -4.84
C GLY A 130 6.69 -11.59 -4.27
N ARG A 131 5.93 -11.71 -3.19
CA ARG A 131 5.18 -10.61 -2.57
C ARG A 131 5.21 -10.78 -1.05
N GLY A 132 5.06 -9.70 -0.33
CA GLY A 132 4.76 -9.73 1.10
C GLY A 132 3.37 -10.28 1.39
N ASP A 133 2.94 -10.19 2.61
CA ASP A 133 1.67 -10.71 3.07
C ASP A 133 0.68 -9.57 3.39
N MET A 134 -0.59 -9.93 3.46
CA MET A 134 -1.62 -9.01 3.92
C MET A 134 -2.15 -9.49 5.27
N TYR A 135 -2.29 -8.58 6.20
CA TYR A 135 -2.81 -8.80 7.54
C TYR A 135 -4.15 -8.09 7.69
N VAL A 136 -5.19 -8.88 7.95
CA VAL A 136 -6.56 -8.39 8.14
C VAL A 136 -6.88 -8.46 9.61
N LYS A 137 -6.94 -7.32 10.29
CA LYS A 137 -7.37 -7.22 11.68
C LYS A 137 -8.88 -7.03 11.72
N CYS A 138 -9.61 -8.00 12.23
CA CYS A 138 -11.04 -7.93 12.39
C CYS A 138 -11.41 -7.19 13.68
N GLU A 139 -12.24 -6.17 13.59
CA GLU A 139 -12.74 -5.42 14.74
C GLU A 139 -14.28 -5.41 14.71
N VAL A 140 -14.90 -5.74 15.84
CA VAL A 140 -16.37 -5.73 15.95
C VAL A 140 -16.87 -4.30 15.90
N GLU A 141 -17.70 -4.00 14.91
CA GLU A 141 -18.42 -2.74 14.83
C GLU A 141 -19.74 -2.82 15.61
N ILE A 142 -19.89 -1.93 16.59
CA ILE A 142 -21.11 -1.83 17.40
C ILE A 142 -22.11 -0.92 16.69
N PRO A 143 -23.34 -1.42 16.36
CA PRO A 143 -24.35 -0.61 15.72
C PRO A 143 -24.83 0.52 16.63
N LYS A 144 -24.81 1.76 16.11
CA LYS A 144 -25.17 2.97 16.89
C LYS A 144 -26.68 3.15 17.07
N LYS A 145 -27.50 2.59 16.18
CA LYS A 145 -28.96 2.74 16.19
C LYS A 145 -29.62 1.38 16.04
N LEU A 146 -30.49 1.04 16.97
CA LEU A 146 -31.30 -0.18 16.96
C LEU A 146 -32.78 0.17 16.97
N SER A 147 -33.57 -0.52 16.15
CA SER A 147 -35.03 -0.50 16.26
C SER A 147 -35.50 -1.14 17.55
N ARG A 148 -36.79 -0.93 17.90
CA ARG A 148 -37.40 -1.56 19.09
C ARG A 148 -37.28 -3.08 19.04
N ALA A 149 -37.62 -3.69 17.89
CA ALA A 149 -37.58 -5.14 17.68
C ALA A 149 -36.16 -5.70 17.82
N GLN A 150 -35.13 -5.01 17.25
CA GLN A 150 -33.73 -5.41 17.38
C GLN A 150 -33.24 -5.34 18.84
N ARG A 151 -33.65 -4.31 19.58
CA ARG A 151 -33.32 -4.17 21.00
C ARG A 151 -33.93 -5.27 21.85
N GLU A 152 -35.19 -5.62 21.58
CA GLU A 152 -35.88 -6.72 22.28
C GLU A 152 -35.25 -8.08 21.97
N ALA A 153 -34.86 -8.32 20.72
CA ALA A 153 -34.15 -9.53 20.32
C ALA A 153 -32.78 -9.65 20.99
N LEU A 154 -32.01 -8.55 21.05
CA LEU A 154 -30.72 -8.53 21.71
C LEU A 154 -30.83 -8.79 23.22
N LYS A 155 -31.84 -8.22 23.92
CA LYS A 155 -32.11 -8.51 25.33
C LYS A 155 -32.47 -9.96 25.58
N LYS A 156 -33.26 -10.58 24.68
CA LYS A 156 -33.57 -11.99 24.78
C LYS A 156 -32.33 -12.85 24.63
N PHE A 157 -31.48 -12.54 23.66
CA PHE A 157 -30.21 -13.23 23.47
C PHE A 157 -29.31 -13.10 24.71
N GLU A 158 -29.12 -11.88 25.23
CA GLU A 158 -28.31 -11.61 26.42
C GLU A 158 -28.79 -12.45 27.62
N GLY A 159 -30.12 -12.56 27.79
CA GLY A 159 -30.72 -13.38 28.87
C GLY A 159 -30.47 -14.89 28.75
N THR A 160 -29.98 -15.39 27.62
CA THR A 160 -29.61 -16.78 27.41
C THR A 160 -28.13 -17.04 27.72
N LEU A 161 -27.29 -15.99 27.77
CA LEU A 161 -25.88 -16.11 28.02
C LEU A 161 -25.60 -16.31 29.52
N LYS A 162 -24.63 -17.16 29.82
CA LYS A 162 -24.12 -17.44 31.17
C LYS A 162 -22.68 -16.96 31.30
N GLU A 163 -22.20 -16.85 32.54
CA GLU A 163 -20.79 -16.46 32.79
C GLU A 163 -19.80 -17.40 32.11
N ASP A 164 -20.13 -18.68 32.03
CA ASP A 164 -19.31 -19.71 31.36
C ASP A 164 -19.09 -19.45 29.85
N ASN A 165 -19.93 -18.63 29.22
CA ASN A 165 -19.74 -18.21 27.85
C ASN A 165 -18.59 -17.20 27.66
N TYR A 166 -18.05 -16.65 28.78
CA TYR A 166 -17.03 -15.61 28.76
C TYR A 166 -15.77 -16.02 29.51
N GLU A 167 -14.79 -16.61 28.82
CA GLU A 167 -13.56 -17.09 29.46
C GLU A 167 -12.75 -15.99 30.17
N LYS A 168 -12.70 -14.79 29.58
CA LYS A 168 -11.96 -13.66 30.17
C LYS A 168 -12.57 -13.09 31.44
N ARG A 169 -13.81 -13.44 31.77
CA ARG A 169 -14.50 -13.02 33.01
C ARG A 169 -14.24 -13.95 34.20
N LYS A 170 -13.70 -15.12 33.96
CA LYS A 170 -13.47 -16.14 35.02
C LYS A 170 -12.40 -15.78 36.05
N GLY A 171 -11.81 -14.60 36.00
CA GLY A 171 -10.73 -14.16 36.90
C GLY A 171 -10.99 -12.84 37.65
N PHE A 172 -12.21 -12.30 37.53
CA PHE A 172 -12.58 -11.02 38.18
C PHE A 172 -13.61 -11.23 39.27
#